data_95fb8be80fc32254504e958ec371bac4
#
_entry.id   95fb8be80fc32254504e958ec371bac4
#
_cell.length_a   1.000
_cell.length_b   1.000
_cell.length_c   1.000
_cell.angle_alpha   90.00
_cell.angle_beta   90.00
_cell.angle_gamma   90.00
#
_symmetry.space_group_name_H-M   'P 1'
#
loop_
_entity.id
_entity.type
_entity.pdbx_description
1 polymer ?
#
loop_
_entity_poly.entity_id
_entity_poly.type
_entity_poly.pdbx_seq_one_letter_code
_entity_poly.pdbx_strand_id
1 'polypeptide(L)'
;MGRMPTDHENSVGPAGPTPTADYDGFAEAYAAETESSLINGYYARPAILDLAGDVAGRRILDVGCGAGPLFEALRDRGAVVTGIEPSAKMLELARQRLGDGAALQQADLNDALPFPDDAFDDAIACLVLHYLEDWTAPLAELRRVLVPGGRLIVAVNHPFVYKFLYPDRNYFATHEYAEEYTFDGQNVALALWHRPLHAITGAFTAAGFRIAVVSEPHPAPGAHERFPDEVKTPDSAFLCFLFLVLEAP
;
A
#
# COMPACT_ATOMS: atom_id res chain seq x y z
N MET A 1 17.64 0.14 -7.44
CA MET A 1 17.43 -1.30 -7.70
C MET A 1 18.09 -2.07 -6.58
N GLY A 2 17.31 -2.45 -5.56
CA GLY A 2 17.79 -3.41 -4.60
C GLY A 2 18.32 -4.62 -5.35
N ARG A 3 19.50 -5.06 -4.99
CA ARG A 3 20.17 -6.20 -5.62
C ARG A 3 19.21 -7.38 -5.74
N MET A 4 19.04 -7.92 -6.94
CA MET A 4 18.43 -9.24 -7.14
C MET A 4 19.11 -10.24 -6.21
N PRO A 5 18.38 -11.09 -5.47
CA PRO A 5 19.01 -12.15 -4.69
C PRO A 5 19.67 -13.14 -5.64
N THR A 6 21.00 -13.24 -5.54
CA THR A 6 21.78 -14.33 -6.15
C THR A 6 21.70 -15.54 -5.22
N ASP A 7 21.62 -16.75 -5.80
CA ASP A 7 21.59 -18.08 -5.21
C ASP A 7 22.08 -18.17 -3.76
N HIS A 8 21.20 -18.50 -2.82
CA HIS A 8 21.58 -18.89 -1.47
C HIS A 8 21.87 -20.38 -1.41
N GLU A 9 23.15 -20.71 -1.55
CA GLU A 9 23.71 -21.89 -0.89
C GLU A 9 23.63 -21.72 0.63
N ASN A 10 23.20 -22.77 1.32
CA ASN A 10 23.09 -22.90 2.77
C ASN A 10 24.44 -22.58 3.48
N SER A 11 24.70 -21.34 3.80
CA SER A 11 25.67 -20.95 4.82
C SER A 11 24.91 -20.41 6.01
N VAL A 12 25.06 -21.05 7.19
CA VAL A 12 24.57 -20.54 8.48
C VAL A 12 25.41 -19.30 8.81
N GLY A 13 25.03 -18.18 8.22
CA GLY A 13 25.47 -16.84 8.63
C GLY A 13 24.64 -16.39 9.83
N PRO A 14 24.96 -15.25 10.47
CA PRO A 14 24.14 -14.70 11.54
C PRO A 14 22.69 -14.59 11.03
N ALA A 15 21.73 -15.03 11.86
CA ALA A 15 20.31 -14.99 11.52
C ALA A 15 19.95 -13.58 11.02
N GLY A 16 19.34 -13.49 9.84
CA GLY A 16 18.83 -12.23 9.29
C GLY A 16 17.79 -11.59 10.21
N PRO A 17 17.33 -10.36 9.91
CA PRO A 17 16.30 -9.72 10.71
C PRO A 17 15.02 -10.59 10.73
N THR A 18 14.35 -10.62 11.89
CA THR A 18 13.06 -11.32 12.02
C THR A 18 12.02 -10.58 11.17
N PRO A 19 11.23 -11.29 10.33
CA PRO A 19 10.18 -10.66 9.55
C PRO A 19 9.15 -9.97 10.46
N THR A 20 8.75 -8.76 10.08
CA THR A 20 7.80 -7.93 10.84
C THR A 20 6.85 -7.18 9.93
N ALA A 21 5.65 -6.87 10.42
CA ALA A 21 4.75 -5.86 9.89
C ALA A 21 4.65 -4.64 10.83
N ASP A 22 5.42 -4.63 11.92
CA ASP A 22 5.48 -3.53 12.88
C ASP A 22 6.54 -2.50 12.47
N TYR A 23 6.09 -1.30 12.20
CA TYR A 23 6.89 -0.17 11.73
C TYR A 23 7.49 0.70 12.83
N ASP A 24 7.11 0.52 14.11
CA ASP A 24 7.54 1.41 15.20
C ASP A 24 9.07 1.48 15.35
N GLY A 25 9.76 0.36 15.08
CA GLY A 25 11.21 0.27 15.24
C GLY A 25 12.04 1.02 14.18
N PHE A 26 11.45 1.38 13.01
CA PHE A 26 12.16 2.02 11.89
C PHE A 26 11.33 3.09 11.17
N ALA A 27 10.30 3.61 11.83
CA ALA A 27 9.32 4.55 11.25
C ALA A 27 9.95 5.78 10.60
N GLU A 28 10.91 6.42 11.26
CA GLU A 28 11.58 7.63 10.76
C GLU A 28 12.39 7.33 9.49
N ALA A 29 13.18 6.25 9.51
CA ALA A 29 14.00 5.84 8.39
C ALA A 29 13.12 5.44 7.17
N TYR A 30 12.04 4.70 7.41
CA TYR A 30 11.06 4.35 6.38
C TYR A 30 10.37 5.59 5.80
N ALA A 31 9.89 6.51 6.64
CA ALA A 31 9.22 7.72 6.19
C ALA A 31 10.15 8.59 5.32
N ALA A 32 11.42 8.75 5.72
CA ALA A 32 12.41 9.50 4.95
C ALA A 32 12.69 8.86 3.58
N GLU A 33 12.89 7.54 3.53
CA GLU A 33 13.17 6.80 2.28
C GLU A 33 11.98 6.85 1.32
N THR A 34 10.76 6.62 1.82
CA THR A 34 9.56 6.51 1.00
C THR A 34 9.00 7.84 0.53
N GLU A 35 9.49 8.97 1.06
CA GLU A 35 9.06 10.30 0.66
C GLU A 35 9.26 10.54 -0.83
N SER A 36 10.45 10.20 -1.36
CA SER A 36 10.86 10.46 -2.74
C SER A 36 11.43 9.25 -3.47
N SER A 37 11.22 8.03 -2.96
CA SER A 37 11.64 6.80 -3.64
C SER A 37 10.88 6.58 -4.94
N LEU A 38 11.46 5.84 -5.88
CA LEU A 38 10.79 5.46 -7.12
C LEU A 38 9.43 4.80 -6.84
N ILE A 39 9.41 3.83 -5.94
CA ILE A 39 8.24 2.98 -5.66
C ILE A 39 7.09 3.79 -5.06
N ASN A 40 7.36 4.60 -4.03
CA ASN A 40 6.30 5.35 -3.32
C ASN A 40 6.06 6.73 -3.94
N GLY A 41 7.13 7.51 -4.15
CA GLY A 41 7.04 8.90 -4.58
C GLY A 41 6.72 9.08 -6.05
N TYR A 42 7.23 8.18 -6.91
CA TYR A 42 7.11 8.31 -8.37
C TYR A 42 6.27 7.23 -9.03
N TYR A 43 5.78 6.23 -8.28
CA TYR A 43 4.92 5.19 -8.84
C TYR A 43 3.60 5.03 -8.07
N ALA A 44 3.61 4.51 -6.83
CA ALA A 44 2.37 4.16 -6.12
C ALA A 44 1.48 5.38 -5.82
N ARG A 45 2.03 6.42 -5.19
CA ARG A 45 1.26 7.60 -4.78
C ARG A 45 0.69 8.37 -5.98
N PRO A 46 1.47 8.71 -7.03
CA PRO A 46 0.91 9.33 -8.23
C PRO A 46 -0.20 8.51 -8.88
N ALA A 47 -0.01 7.21 -9.05
CA ALA A 47 -1.00 6.32 -9.65
C ALA A 47 -2.32 6.27 -8.86
N ILE A 48 -2.25 6.19 -7.53
CA ILE A 48 -3.43 6.26 -6.65
C ILE A 48 -4.14 7.60 -6.79
N LEU A 49 -3.40 8.70 -6.81
CA LEU A 49 -3.98 10.04 -6.94
C LEU A 49 -4.65 10.26 -8.31
N ASP A 50 -4.10 9.68 -9.37
CA ASP A 50 -4.70 9.71 -10.71
C ASP A 50 -5.99 8.87 -10.76
N LEU A 51 -6.00 7.69 -10.14
CA LEU A 51 -7.19 6.84 -10.05
C LEU A 51 -8.28 7.45 -9.13
N ALA A 52 -7.89 8.17 -8.09
CA ALA A 52 -8.82 8.90 -7.23
C ALA A 52 -9.52 10.04 -8.00
N GLY A 53 -8.81 10.69 -8.95
CA GLY A 53 -9.36 11.75 -9.81
C GLY A 53 -9.72 13.01 -9.03
N ASP A 54 -10.91 13.57 -9.31
CA ASP A 54 -11.42 14.72 -8.57
C ASP A 54 -11.96 14.27 -7.20
N VAL A 55 -11.30 14.74 -6.15
CA VAL A 55 -11.60 14.40 -4.76
C VAL A 55 -12.08 15.60 -3.95
N ALA A 56 -12.27 16.76 -4.57
CA ALA A 56 -12.67 17.97 -3.87
C ALA A 56 -14.01 17.78 -3.12
N GLY A 57 -13.99 18.04 -1.81
CA GLY A 57 -15.14 17.88 -0.92
C GLY A 57 -15.51 16.44 -0.56
N ARG A 58 -14.84 15.42 -1.10
CA ARG A 58 -15.10 14.02 -0.76
C ARG A 58 -14.52 13.67 0.61
N ARG A 59 -15.28 12.89 1.39
CA ARG A 59 -14.83 12.29 2.65
C ARG A 59 -14.03 11.03 2.31
N ILE A 60 -12.73 11.03 2.61
CA ILE A 60 -11.81 9.95 2.25
C ILE A 60 -11.20 9.32 3.49
N LEU A 61 -11.26 7.99 3.58
CA LEU A 61 -10.50 7.22 4.55
C LEU A 61 -9.15 6.81 3.92
N ASP A 62 -8.05 7.35 4.44
CA ASP A 62 -6.69 6.93 4.10
C ASP A 62 -6.28 5.78 5.03
N VAL A 63 -6.31 4.57 4.50
CA VAL A 63 -6.11 3.31 5.22
C VAL A 63 -4.64 2.96 5.24
N GLY A 64 -4.05 2.84 6.44
CA GLY A 64 -2.61 2.69 6.59
C GLY A 64 -1.87 3.95 6.14
N CYS A 65 -2.28 5.11 6.66
CA CYS A 65 -1.80 6.41 6.20
C CYS A 65 -0.29 6.65 6.43
N GLY A 66 0.36 5.81 7.23
CA GLY A 66 1.77 5.94 7.57
C GLY A 66 2.11 7.30 8.15
N ALA A 67 3.18 7.92 7.65
CA ALA A 67 3.58 9.28 8.01
C ALA A 67 2.78 10.40 7.30
N GLY A 68 1.70 10.05 6.59
CA GLY A 68 0.72 10.99 6.03
C GLY A 68 1.00 11.60 4.65
N PRO A 69 1.90 11.08 3.80
CA PRO A 69 2.20 11.74 2.51
C PRO A 69 1.03 11.66 1.51
N LEU A 70 0.25 10.57 1.51
CA LEU A 70 -0.94 10.46 0.67
C LEU A 70 -2.09 11.30 1.24
N PHE A 71 -2.28 11.28 2.55
CA PHE A 71 -3.23 12.14 3.26
C PHE A 71 -3.05 13.62 2.87
N GLU A 72 -1.80 14.10 2.96
CA GLU A 72 -1.44 15.49 2.58
C GLU A 72 -1.84 15.80 1.15
N ALA A 73 -1.43 14.95 0.21
CA ALA A 73 -1.72 15.14 -1.21
C ALA A 73 -3.23 15.12 -1.55
N LEU A 74 -4.03 14.33 -0.84
CA LEU A 74 -5.49 14.31 -0.97
C LEU A 74 -6.13 15.57 -0.38
N ARG A 75 -5.67 15.99 0.82
CA ARG A 75 -6.12 17.23 1.47
C ARG A 75 -5.82 18.45 0.59
N ASP A 76 -4.65 18.51 -0.02
CA ASP A 76 -4.26 19.60 -0.92
C ASP A 76 -5.10 19.66 -2.20
N ARG A 77 -5.72 18.53 -2.58
CA ARG A 77 -6.73 18.43 -3.65
C ARG A 77 -8.16 18.72 -3.18
N GLY A 78 -8.32 19.17 -1.93
CA GLY A 78 -9.60 19.59 -1.35
C GLY A 78 -10.45 18.48 -0.74
N ALA A 79 -9.90 17.27 -0.54
CA ALA A 79 -10.60 16.21 0.16
C ALA A 79 -10.69 16.46 1.68
N VAL A 80 -11.73 15.92 2.30
CA VAL A 80 -11.86 15.81 3.77
C VAL A 80 -11.33 14.45 4.17
N VAL A 81 -10.08 14.39 4.63
CA VAL A 81 -9.36 13.14 4.86
C VAL A 81 -9.37 12.73 6.33
N THR A 82 -9.61 11.46 6.60
CA THR A 82 -9.37 10.80 7.88
C THR A 82 -8.35 9.69 7.65
N GLY A 83 -7.29 9.64 8.44
CA GLY A 83 -6.25 8.61 8.35
C GLY A 83 -6.34 7.59 9.48
N ILE A 84 -6.15 6.32 9.17
CA ILE A 84 -5.95 5.25 10.14
C ILE A 84 -4.59 4.58 9.93
N GLU A 85 -3.92 4.22 11.03
CA GLU A 85 -2.60 3.61 11.02
C GLU A 85 -2.40 2.80 12.31
N PRO A 86 -1.93 1.55 12.27
CA PRO A 86 -1.68 0.78 13.49
C PRO A 86 -0.44 1.24 14.26
N SER A 87 0.62 1.73 13.57
CA SER A 87 1.87 2.18 14.20
C SER A 87 1.69 3.53 14.89
N ALA A 88 1.95 3.56 16.20
CA ALA A 88 1.91 4.79 16.99
C ALA A 88 3.00 5.78 16.54
N LYS A 89 4.17 5.28 16.14
CA LYS A 89 5.29 6.09 15.64
C LYS A 89 4.99 6.71 14.29
N MET A 90 4.38 5.98 13.37
CA MET A 90 3.93 6.54 12.09
C MET A 90 2.89 7.64 12.29
N LEU A 91 1.93 7.45 13.20
CA LEU A 91 0.95 8.48 13.54
C LEU A 91 1.59 9.73 14.17
N GLU A 92 2.65 9.57 14.96
CA GLU A 92 3.42 10.70 15.48
C GLU A 92 4.04 11.51 14.34
N LEU A 93 4.67 10.85 13.38
CA LEU A 93 5.23 11.49 12.17
C LEU A 93 4.14 12.14 11.32
N ALA A 94 2.99 11.47 11.17
CA ALA A 94 1.85 12.05 10.46
C ALA A 94 1.33 13.34 11.13
N ARG A 95 1.23 13.39 12.47
CA ARG A 95 0.86 14.62 13.20
C ARG A 95 1.87 15.74 13.01
N GLN A 96 3.17 15.41 13.00
CA GLN A 96 4.23 16.40 12.74
C GLN A 96 4.10 16.99 11.32
N ARG A 97 3.79 16.17 10.32
CA ARG A 97 3.58 16.59 8.93
C ARG A 97 2.30 17.40 8.73
N LEU A 98 1.19 16.89 9.24
CA LEU A 98 -0.15 17.35 8.89
C LEU A 98 -0.71 18.42 9.83
N GLY A 99 -0.09 18.57 11.02
CA GLY A 99 -0.53 19.43 12.11
C GLY A 99 -1.60 18.79 12.99
N ASP A 100 -1.81 19.38 14.18
CA ASP A 100 -2.70 18.86 15.24
C ASP A 100 -4.18 18.77 14.83
N GLY A 101 -4.58 19.47 13.76
CA GLY A 101 -5.96 19.46 13.26
C GLY A 101 -6.28 18.30 12.32
N ALA A 102 -5.30 17.45 11.98
CA ALA A 102 -5.52 16.31 11.10
C ALA A 102 -6.33 15.21 11.80
N ALA A 103 -7.36 14.69 11.14
CA ALA A 103 -8.17 13.58 11.63
C ALA A 103 -7.40 12.27 11.51
N LEU A 104 -6.62 11.94 12.53
CA LEU A 104 -5.77 10.73 12.57
C LEU A 104 -6.19 9.85 13.75
N GLN A 105 -6.33 8.54 13.49
CA GLN A 105 -6.74 7.56 14.50
C GLN A 105 -5.87 6.30 14.43
N GLN A 106 -5.45 5.81 15.60
CA GLN A 106 -4.78 4.51 15.66
C GLN A 106 -5.83 3.41 15.52
N ALA A 107 -5.72 2.61 14.47
CA ALA A 107 -6.59 1.48 14.20
C ALA A 107 -5.89 0.44 13.33
N ASP A 108 -6.20 -0.82 13.56
CA ASP A 108 -5.76 -1.96 12.76
C ASP A 108 -6.93 -2.46 11.91
N LEU A 109 -6.66 -2.78 10.64
CA LEU A 109 -7.67 -3.35 9.74
C LEU A 109 -8.13 -4.76 10.14
N ASN A 110 -7.38 -5.45 11.00
CA ASN A 110 -7.82 -6.73 11.56
C ASN A 110 -8.94 -6.58 12.60
N ASP A 111 -9.17 -5.36 13.08
CA ASP A 111 -10.21 -5.02 14.06
C ASP A 111 -11.40 -4.31 13.40
N ALA A 112 -12.52 -4.19 14.12
CA ALA A 112 -13.64 -3.37 13.69
C ALA A 112 -13.22 -1.89 13.61
N LEU A 113 -13.49 -1.24 12.47
CA LEU A 113 -13.15 0.16 12.29
C LEU A 113 -14.05 1.07 13.15
N PRO A 114 -13.48 2.07 13.84
CA PRO A 114 -14.21 2.93 14.79
C PRO A 114 -15.02 4.02 14.08
N PHE A 115 -15.68 3.67 12.99
CA PHE A 115 -16.51 4.57 12.20
C PHE A 115 -17.91 3.97 12.02
N PRO A 116 -18.95 4.81 11.90
CA PRO A 116 -20.30 4.35 11.55
C PRO A 116 -20.34 3.83 10.10
N ASP A 117 -21.42 3.14 9.76
CA ASP A 117 -21.75 2.78 8.39
C ASP A 117 -21.85 4.06 7.54
N ASP A 118 -21.52 3.97 6.25
CA ASP A 118 -21.66 5.05 5.27
C ASP A 118 -20.91 6.37 5.65
N ALA A 119 -19.80 6.26 6.37
CA ALA A 119 -19.04 7.41 6.83
C ALA A 119 -18.26 8.11 5.70
N PHE A 120 -17.83 7.36 4.68
CA PHE A 120 -16.89 7.82 3.66
C PHE A 120 -17.41 7.64 2.24
N ASP A 121 -17.04 8.58 1.38
CA ASP A 121 -17.32 8.53 -0.06
C ASP A 121 -16.28 7.68 -0.80
N ASP A 122 -15.03 7.67 -0.31
CA ASP A 122 -13.95 6.80 -0.80
C ASP A 122 -13.12 6.27 0.38
N ALA A 123 -12.54 5.09 0.21
CA ALA A 123 -11.44 4.57 1.02
C ALA A 123 -10.25 4.28 0.10
N ILE A 124 -9.04 4.57 0.56
CA ILE A 124 -7.82 4.32 -0.20
C ILE A 124 -6.89 3.45 0.63
N ALA A 125 -6.56 2.27 0.13
CA ALA A 125 -5.62 1.33 0.75
C ALA A 125 -4.37 1.20 -0.15
N CYS A 126 -3.43 2.11 0.03
CA CYS A 126 -2.20 2.16 -0.75
C CYS A 126 -1.11 1.35 -0.08
N LEU A 127 -0.79 0.18 -0.62
CA LEU A 127 0.25 -0.73 -0.12
C LEU A 127 0.00 -1.25 1.31
N VAL A 128 -1.25 -1.62 1.61
CA VAL A 128 -1.68 -2.07 2.93
C VAL A 128 -2.12 -3.53 2.93
N LEU A 129 -3.01 -3.94 2.01
CA LEU A 129 -3.66 -5.25 2.10
C LEU A 129 -2.69 -6.43 2.00
N HIS A 130 -1.53 -6.27 1.40
CA HIS A 130 -0.53 -7.35 1.31
C HIS A 130 0.18 -7.67 2.63
N TYR A 131 -0.09 -6.92 3.71
CA TYR A 131 0.34 -7.28 5.06
C TYR A 131 -0.63 -8.23 5.76
N LEU A 132 -1.85 -8.40 5.24
CA LEU A 132 -2.91 -9.16 5.87
C LEU A 132 -3.02 -10.58 5.31
N GLU A 133 -3.03 -11.58 6.20
CA GLU A 133 -3.27 -12.98 5.84
C GLU A 133 -4.69 -13.21 5.33
N ASP A 134 -5.69 -12.67 6.03
CA ASP A 134 -7.10 -12.76 5.65
C ASP A 134 -7.65 -11.38 5.29
N TRP A 135 -8.35 -11.30 4.17
CA TRP A 135 -8.98 -10.07 3.70
C TRP A 135 -10.47 -10.02 4.00
N THR A 136 -11.07 -11.09 4.54
CA THR A 136 -12.52 -11.22 4.69
C THR A 136 -13.09 -10.14 5.61
N ALA A 137 -12.62 -10.06 6.85
CA ALA A 137 -13.07 -9.06 7.83
C ALA A 137 -12.63 -7.63 7.43
N PRO A 138 -11.37 -7.38 7.05
CA PRO A 138 -10.94 -6.07 6.55
C PRO A 138 -11.79 -5.52 5.41
N LEU A 139 -12.07 -6.33 4.39
CA LEU A 139 -12.88 -5.88 3.24
C LEU A 139 -14.35 -5.67 3.62
N ALA A 140 -14.90 -6.46 4.53
CA ALA A 140 -16.26 -6.26 5.05
C ALA A 140 -16.38 -4.92 5.80
N GLU A 141 -15.38 -4.58 6.63
CA GLU A 141 -15.35 -3.29 7.33
C GLU A 141 -15.17 -2.10 6.37
N LEU A 142 -14.24 -2.21 5.40
CA LEU A 142 -14.09 -1.18 4.36
C LEU A 142 -15.39 -1.01 3.54
N ARG A 143 -16.10 -2.12 3.25
CA ARG A 143 -17.39 -2.05 2.56
C ARG A 143 -18.46 -1.38 3.44
N ARG A 144 -18.49 -1.66 4.74
CA ARG A 144 -19.47 -1.11 5.70
C ARG A 144 -19.33 0.41 5.85
N VAL A 145 -18.11 0.92 5.93
CA VAL A 145 -17.88 2.35 6.15
C VAL A 145 -18.03 3.20 4.89
N LEU A 146 -18.15 2.57 3.71
CA LEU A 146 -18.37 3.25 2.43
C LEU A 146 -19.86 3.44 2.15
N VAL A 147 -20.24 4.63 1.70
CA VAL A 147 -21.60 4.91 1.21
C VAL A 147 -21.93 4.01 0.01
N PRO A 148 -23.23 3.73 -0.26
CA PRO A 148 -23.62 3.14 -1.54
C PRO A 148 -23.11 3.99 -2.72
N GLY A 149 -22.44 3.35 -3.68
CA GLY A 149 -21.74 4.03 -4.78
C GLY A 149 -20.37 4.60 -4.42
N GLY A 150 -19.91 4.44 -3.18
CA GLY A 150 -18.56 4.78 -2.75
C GLY A 150 -17.50 3.88 -3.39
N ARG A 151 -16.23 4.29 -3.31
CA ARG A 151 -15.12 3.57 -3.94
C ARG A 151 -14.07 3.11 -2.93
N LEU A 152 -13.54 1.92 -3.15
CA LEU A 152 -12.29 1.47 -2.54
C LEU A 152 -11.20 1.47 -3.62
N ILE A 153 -10.16 2.28 -3.44
CA ILE A 153 -9.02 2.41 -4.36
C ILE A 153 -7.81 1.72 -3.72
N VAL A 154 -7.21 0.77 -4.42
CA VAL A 154 -6.22 -0.14 -3.85
C VAL A 154 -4.96 -0.19 -4.69
N ALA A 155 -3.80 -0.21 -4.01
CA ALA A 155 -2.54 -0.68 -4.57
C ALA A 155 -2.02 -1.85 -3.73
N VAL A 156 -1.72 -2.97 -4.37
CA VAL A 156 -1.13 -4.15 -3.73
C VAL A 156 0.05 -4.69 -4.53
N ASN A 157 0.91 -5.47 -3.91
CA ASN A 157 2.00 -6.15 -4.62
C ASN A 157 1.44 -6.93 -5.80
N HIS A 158 2.06 -6.74 -6.97
CA HIS A 158 1.60 -7.40 -8.19
C HIS A 158 1.90 -8.90 -8.13
N PRO A 159 0.89 -9.78 -8.26
CA PRO A 159 1.07 -11.22 -8.06
C PRO A 159 2.08 -11.85 -9.03
N PHE A 160 2.22 -11.30 -10.25
CA PHE A 160 3.20 -11.81 -11.20
C PHE A 160 4.64 -11.45 -10.83
N VAL A 161 4.87 -10.31 -10.17
CA VAL A 161 6.22 -9.96 -9.67
C VAL A 161 6.70 -11.01 -8.69
N TYR A 162 5.85 -11.47 -7.79
CA TYR A 162 6.17 -12.57 -6.90
C TYR A 162 6.64 -13.83 -7.67
N LYS A 163 5.95 -14.20 -8.75
CA LYS A 163 6.33 -15.36 -9.56
C LYS A 163 7.69 -15.19 -10.27
N PHE A 164 8.07 -13.96 -10.63
CA PHE A 164 9.40 -13.67 -11.18
C PHE A 164 10.49 -13.77 -10.11
N LEU A 165 10.23 -13.27 -8.90
CA LEU A 165 11.20 -13.30 -7.80
C LEU A 165 11.37 -14.71 -7.20
N TYR A 166 10.29 -15.49 -7.18
CA TYR A 166 10.25 -16.84 -6.59
C TYR A 166 9.72 -17.89 -7.58
N PRO A 167 10.47 -18.21 -8.64
CA PRO A 167 9.99 -19.05 -9.74
C PRO A 167 9.60 -20.48 -9.32
N ASP A 168 10.21 -21.00 -8.26
CA ASP A 168 9.95 -22.36 -7.74
C ASP A 168 8.77 -22.42 -6.76
N ARG A 169 8.24 -21.27 -6.33
CA ARG A 169 7.10 -21.23 -5.43
C ARG A 169 5.78 -21.41 -6.19
N ASN A 170 4.81 -22.01 -5.49
CA ASN A 170 3.46 -22.19 -6.04
C ASN A 170 2.73 -20.84 -6.13
N TYR A 171 2.60 -20.32 -7.35
CA TYR A 171 1.86 -19.08 -7.61
C TYR A 171 0.39 -19.12 -7.13
N PHE A 172 -0.25 -20.29 -7.20
CA PHE A 172 -1.70 -20.41 -6.89
C PHE A 172 -2.01 -20.52 -5.41
N ALA A 173 -1.00 -20.64 -4.54
CA ALA A 173 -1.19 -20.67 -3.10
C ALA A 173 -1.04 -19.27 -2.50
N THR A 174 -1.90 -18.94 -1.53
CA THR A 174 -1.68 -17.79 -0.63
C THR A 174 -0.69 -18.23 0.45
N HIS A 175 0.38 -17.47 0.65
CA HIS A 175 1.39 -17.77 1.67
C HIS A 175 2.22 -16.55 2.03
N GLU A 176 2.77 -16.56 3.22
CA GLU A 176 3.67 -15.55 3.73
C GLU A 176 5.05 -15.66 3.06
N TYR A 177 5.68 -14.52 2.85
CA TYR A 177 7.08 -14.39 2.44
C TYR A 177 7.67 -13.13 3.08
N ALA A 178 8.99 -13.04 3.07
CA ALA A 178 9.68 -11.87 3.59
C ALA A 178 10.52 -11.21 2.51
N GLU A 179 10.56 -9.88 2.50
CA GLU A 179 11.46 -9.09 1.70
C GLU A 179 12.37 -8.26 2.60
N GLU A 180 13.68 -8.28 2.30
CA GLU A 180 14.68 -7.53 3.04
C GLU A 180 14.89 -6.14 2.42
N TYR A 181 14.85 -5.12 3.26
CA TYR A 181 15.09 -3.73 2.92
C TYR A 181 16.16 -3.15 3.82
N THR A 182 16.81 -2.08 3.35
CA THR A 182 17.72 -1.29 4.17
C THR A 182 17.21 0.14 4.22
N PHE A 183 16.81 0.58 5.40
CA PHE A 183 16.37 1.94 5.65
C PHE A 183 17.38 2.62 6.57
N ASP A 184 18.04 3.69 6.10
CA ASP A 184 19.09 4.43 6.83
C ASP A 184 20.15 3.49 7.48
N GLY A 185 20.60 2.48 6.71
CA GLY A 185 21.58 1.49 7.19
C GLY A 185 21.04 0.40 8.12
N GLN A 186 19.77 0.42 8.47
CA GLN A 186 19.09 -0.61 9.25
C GLN A 186 18.47 -1.65 8.33
N ASN A 187 18.86 -2.91 8.47
CA ASN A 187 18.25 -4.02 7.73
C ASN A 187 16.93 -4.45 8.40
N VAL A 188 15.87 -4.46 7.63
CA VAL A 188 14.52 -4.82 8.05
C VAL A 188 13.97 -5.88 7.09
N ALA A 189 13.38 -6.95 7.62
CA ALA A 189 12.62 -7.90 6.83
C ALA A 189 11.12 -7.61 7.00
N LEU A 190 10.44 -7.24 5.92
CA LEU A 190 8.99 -7.04 5.94
C LEU A 190 8.29 -8.36 5.65
N ALA A 191 7.35 -8.74 6.53
CA ALA A 191 6.47 -9.89 6.33
C ALA A 191 5.30 -9.50 5.43
N LEU A 192 5.16 -10.20 4.31
CA LEU A 192 4.19 -9.91 3.27
C LEU A 192 3.44 -11.19 2.86
N TRP A 193 2.22 -11.05 2.37
CA TRP A 193 1.42 -12.17 1.87
C TRP A 193 1.29 -12.12 0.35
N HIS A 194 1.80 -13.16 -0.31
CA HIS A 194 1.46 -13.43 -1.70
C HIS A 194 0.02 -13.91 -1.82
N ARG A 195 -0.67 -13.36 -2.78
CA ARG A 195 -2.03 -13.76 -3.14
C ARG A 195 -2.16 -13.78 -4.67
N PRO A 196 -2.54 -14.90 -5.30
CA PRO A 196 -2.65 -14.95 -6.76
C PRO A 196 -3.80 -14.07 -7.27
N LEU A 197 -3.72 -13.63 -8.52
CA LEU A 197 -4.67 -12.68 -9.10
C LEU A 197 -6.14 -13.08 -8.91
N HIS A 198 -6.46 -14.37 -9.13
CA HIS A 198 -7.84 -14.84 -8.95
C HIS A 198 -8.33 -14.76 -7.50
N ALA A 199 -7.44 -14.94 -6.52
CA ALA A 199 -7.78 -14.81 -5.10
C ALA A 199 -7.91 -13.34 -4.69
N ILE A 200 -7.11 -12.43 -5.28
CA ILE A 200 -7.26 -10.98 -5.12
C ILE A 200 -8.66 -10.55 -5.60
N THR A 201 -8.99 -10.85 -6.86
CA THR A 201 -10.27 -10.46 -7.45
C THR A 201 -11.46 -11.15 -6.78
N GLY A 202 -11.29 -12.42 -6.40
CA GLY A 202 -12.30 -13.19 -5.68
C GLY A 202 -12.62 -12.63 -4.30
N ALA A 203 -11.61 -12.16 -3.54
CA ALA A 203 -11.80 -11.54 -2.24
C ALA A 203 -12.65 -10.26 -2.33
N PHE A 204 -12.36 -9.39 -3.29
CA PHE A 204 -13.14 -8.17 -3.49
C PHE A 204 -14.58 -8.45 -3.87
N THR A 205 -14.82 -9.38 -4.81
CA THR A 205 -16.18 -9.72 -5.23
C THR A 205 -16.97 -10.45 -4.14
N ALA A 206 -16.31 -11.30 -3.33
CA ALA A 206 -16.92 -11.95 -2.18
C ALA A 206 -17.33 -10.95 -1.08
N ALA A 207 -16.58 -9.86 -0.91
CA ALA A 207 -16.93 -8.76 0.00
C ALA A 207 -18.02 -7.82 -0.56
N GLY A 208 -18.56 -8.09 -1.75
CA GLY A 208 -19.64 -7.32 -2.37
C GLY A 208 -19.19 -6.13 -3.18
N PHE A 209 -17.88 -5.98 -3.47
CA PHE A 209 -17.41 -4.94 -4.36
C PHE A 209 -17.56 -5.34 -5.84
N ARG A 210 -17.75 -4.33 -6.69
CA ARG A 210 -17.64 -4.45 -8.14
C ARG A 210 -16.30 -3.89 -8.59
N ILE A 211 -15.51 -4.66 -9.32
CA ILE A 211 -14.25 -4.18 -9.90
C ILE A 211 -14.59 -3.26 -11.07
N ALA A 212 -14.30 -1.97 -10.94
CA ALA A 212 -14.53 -0.97 -11.97
C ALA A 212 -13.31 -0.75 -12.86
N VAL A 213 -12.11 -0.74 -12.25
CA VAL A 213 -10.84 -0.54 -12.96
C VAL A 213 -9.80 -1.54 -12.45
N VAL A 214 -9.01 -2.08 -13.36
CA VAL A 214 -7.73 -2.75 -13.10
C VAL A 214 -6.66 -1.98 -13.88
N SER A 215 -5.59 -1.56 -13.21
CA SER A 215 -4.58 -0.68 -13.80
C SER A 215 -3.16 -1.13 -13.46
N GLU A 216 -2.28 -0.99 -14.43
CA GLU A 216 -0.83 -1.21 -14.36
C GLU A 216 -0.17 0.04 -14.99
N PRO A 217 -0.15 1.19 -14.27
CA PRO A 217 0.32 2.45 -14.84
C PRO A 217 1.84 2.48 -14.99
N HIS A 218 2.32 3.38 -15.84
CA HIS A 218 3.73 3.76 -15.85
C HIS A 218 4.07 4.60 -14.61
N PRO A 219 5.36 4.64 -14.21
CA PRO A 219 5.83 5.62 -13.24
C PRO A 219 5.49 7.06 -13.67
N ALA A 220 5.39 7.96 -12.70
CA ALA A 220 5.08 9.36 -12.94
C ALA A 220 6.10 10.03 -13.89
N PRO A 221 5.71 11.08 -14.61
CA PRO A 221 6.63 11.89 -15.42
C PRO A 221 7.86 12.32 -14.59
N GLY A 222 9.04 12.27 -15.20
CA GLY A 222 10.30 12.57 -14.52
C GLY A 222 10.94 11.40 -13.75
N ALA A 223 10.24 10.28 -13.57
CA ALA A 223 10.82 9.09 -12.91
C ALA A 223 12.10 8.60 -13.64
N HIS A 224 12.10 8.59 -14.98
CA HIS A 224 13.26 8.16 -15.78
C HIS A 224 14.47 9.11 -15.65
N GLU A 225 14.25 10.39 -15.38
CA GLU A 225 15.32 11.37 -15.14
C GLU A 225 15.93 11.19 -13.76
N ARG A 226 15.09 10.85 -12.78
CA ARG A 226 15.49 10.70 -11.37
C ARG A 226 16.08 9.33 -11.08
N PHE A 227 15.59 8.28 -11.76
CA PHE A 227 15.94 6.87 -11.57
C PHE A 227 16.30 6.20 -12.91
N PRO A 228 17.35 6.67 -13.62
CA PRO A 228 17.67 6.20 -14.97
C PRO A 228 18.16 4.74 -15.01
N ASP A 229 18.56 4.18 -13.89
CA ASP A 229 18.98 2.78 -13.80
C ASP A 229 17.79 1.82 -13.78
N GLU A 230 16.68 2.21 -13.17
CA GLU A 230 15.45 1.43 -13.04
C GLU A 230 14.44 1.72 -14.16
N VAL A 231 14.30 2.98 -14.55
CA VAL A 231 13.35 3.46 -15.55
C VAL A 231 14.11 4.11 -16.70
N LYS A 232 14.37 3.34 -17.76
CA LYS A 232 15.24 3.76 -18.88
C LYS A 232 14.62 4.86 -19.76
N THR A 233 13.31 4.85 -19.93
CA THR A 233 12.55 5.81 -20.72
C THR A 233 11.20 6.06 -20.06
N PRO A 234 10.47 7.16 -20.42
CA PRO A 234 9.12 7.38 -19.89
C PRO A 234 8.15 6.21 -20.13
N ASP A 235 8.38 5.44 -21.20
CA ASP A 235 7.53 4.30 -21.58
C ASP A 235 8.10 2.95 -21.10
N SER A 236 9.12 2.96 -20.24
CA SER A 236 9.68 1.72 -19.68
C SER A 236 8.63 0.97 -18.87
N ALA A 237 8.53 -0.32 -19.09
CA ALA A 237 7.72 -1.18 -18.24
C ALA A 237 8.31 -1.20 -16.82
N PHE A 238 7.49 -0.83 -15.85
CA PHE A 238 7.82 -0.89 -14.44
C PHE A 238 6.62 -1.50 -13.72
N LEU A 239 6.74 -2.76 -13.36
CA LEU A 239 5.64 -3.54 -12.81
C LEU A 239 5.99 -3.98 -11.39
N CYS A 240 5.48 -3.27 -10.39
CA CYS A 240 5.60 -3.62 -8.98
C CYS A 240 4.25 -3.88 -8.33
N PHE A 241 3.24 -3.09 -8.68
CA PHE A 241 1.94 -3.11 -8.03
C PHE A 241 0.79 -3.31 -9.02
N LEU A 242 -0.26 -3.92 -8.51
CA LEU A 242 -1.57 -3.99 -9.15
C LEU A 242 -2.47 -2.94 -8.51
N PHE A 243 -3.07 -2.09 -9.32
CA PHE A 243 -3.99 -1.05 -8.88
C PHE A 243 -5.42 -1.38 -9.27
N LEU A 244 -6.35 -1.14 -8.38
CA LEU A 244 -7.76 -1.39 -8.62
C LEU A 244 -8.63 -0.24 -8.11
N VAL A 245 -9.70 0.04 -8.83
CA VAL A 245 -10.83 0.83 -8.34
C VAL A 245 -12.02 -0.11 -8.21
N LEU A 246 -12.57 -0.16 -7.03
CA LEU A 246 -13.68 -1.01 -6.64
C LEU A 246 -14.85 -0.12 -6.24
N GLU A 247 -16.05 -0.47 -6.66
CA GLU A 247 -17.26 0.24 -6.27
C GLU A 247 -18.04 -0.56 -5.24
N ALA A 248 -18.61 0.15 -4.27
CA ALA A 248 -19.52 -0.34 -3.26
C ALA A 248 -20.95 -0.15 -3.73
N PRO A 249 -21.61 -1.17 -4.34
CA PRO A 249 -22.98 -1.03 -4.83
C PRO A 249 -24.00 -0.81 -3.71
#